data_16d17061a3df18f36af9ba091c14966a
#
_entry.id   16d17061a3df18f36af9ba091c14966a
#
_cell.length_a   1.000
_cell.length_b   1.000
_cell.length_c   1.000
_cell.angle_alpha   90.00
_cell.angle_beta   90.00
_cell.angle_gamma   90.00
#
_symmetry.space_group_name_H-M   'P 1'
#
loop_
_entity.id
_entity.type
_entity.pdbx_description
1 polymer ?
#
loop_
_entity_poly.entity_id
_entity_poly.type
_entity_poly.pdbx_seq_one_letter_code
_entity_poly.pdbx_strand_id
1 'polypeptide(L)'
;MIKTKMTELLGIRHPIMQGGMQHLGVPELAAAVSEAGGLGTINVTIFPEPEDLRAAIRRTKELTKKPFAVNLSLIPSLRPGKDLFQQVDVMLEEGVAAIETAGASPKELAEVLSANKGHIKWIHKAACVKHAKKAESLGADLVTIAGFEVAGHPYKDEVGTVVLSNLTSRELHVPVLAAGGIADGRGLVAALALGCEGVVMGTRFVASRECWIHKNFKKWMVDACEADTTICQRTINNMVRVSNNAAAKKCLEMESQGATLEQLMSVISGRIGKAAYENGDIDGGMFGIGPAIGLIHDVPSVKEIIDGMVAEADQTLTRLNALNR
;
A
#
# COMPACT_ATOMS: atom_id res chain seq x y z
N MET A 1 -19.97 -3.07 13.00
CA MET A 1 -19.00 -3.84 12.16
C MET A 1 -19.48 -3.76 10.72
N ILE A 2 -18.67 -3.23 9.83
CA ILE A 2 -18.98 -3.09 8.39
C ILE A 2 -18.56 -4.39 7.69
N LYS A 3 -19.53 -5.15 7.19
CA LYS A 3 -19.29 -6.36 6.39
C LYS A 3 -19.29 -5.99 4.91
N THR A 4 -18.29 -6.45 4.17
CA THR A 4 -18.14 -6.26 2.74
C THR A 4 -17.64 -7.55 2.09
N LYS A 5 -17.69 -7.64 0.75
CA LYS A 5 -17.12 -8.78 0.03
C LYS A 5 -15.62 -8.96 0.33
N MET A 6 -14.89 -7.86 0.55
CA MET A 6 -13.49 -7.94 0.98
C MET A 6 -13.35 -8.70 2.29
N THR A 7 -14.15 -8.35 3.32
CA THR A 7 -14.05 -9.00 4.63
C THR A 7 -14.43 -10.46 4.58
N GLU A 8 -15.39 -10.83 3.75
CA GLU A 8 -15.84 -12.22 3.57
C GLU A 8 -14.78 -13.05 2.83
N LEU A 9 -14.23 -12.54 1.72
CA LEU A 9 -13.24 -13.24 0.91
C LEU A 9 -11.91 -13.46 1.63
N LEU A 10 -11.49 -12.50 2.46
CA LEU A 10 -10.18 -12.51 3.13
C LEU A 10 -10.25 -13.01 4.58
N GLY A 11 -11.46 -13.25 5.11
CA GLY A 11 -11.64 -13.69 6.50
C GLY A 11 -11.19 -12.67 7.54
N ILE A 12 -11.26 -11.37 7.22
CA ILE A 12 -10.87 -10.27 8.09
C ILE A 12 -12.08 -9.57 8.71
N ARG A 13 -11.85 -8.84 9.81
CA ARG A 13 -12.92 -8.20 10.58
C ARG A 13 -13.35 -6.84 10.02
N HIS A 14 -12.39 -6.07 9.49
CA HIS A 14 -12.60 -4.71 9.01
C HIS A 14 -12.11 -4.58 7.58
N PRO A 15 -12.80 -3.83 6.70
CA PRO A 15 -12.42 -3.69 5.29
C PRO A 15 -11.23 -2.71 5.11
N ILE A 16 -10.15 -2.99 5.83
CA ILE A 16 -8.95 -2.16 5.91
C ILE A 16 -7.72 -3.04 5.65
N MET A 17 -6.91 -2.65 4.67
CA MET A 17 -5.66 -3.34 4.32
C MET A 17 -4.47 -2.39 4.46
N GLN A 18 -3.37 -2.90 5.00
CA GLN A 18 -2.07 -2.25 4.89
C GLN A 18 -1.53 -2.50 3.49
N GLY A 19 -1.21 -1.45 2.75
CA GLY A 19 -0.55 -1.58 1.45
C GLY A 19 0.87 -2.11 1.55
N GLY A 20 1.35 -2.78 0.51
CA GLY A 20 2.74 -3.19 0.40
C GLY A 20 3.67 -1.96 0.37
N MET A 21 4.57 -1.85 1.34
CA MET A 21 5.47 -0.71 1.52
C MET A 21 6.91 -1.19 1.52
N GLN A 22 7.74 -0.65 0.60
CA GLN A 22 9.16 -0.94 0.55
C GLN A 22 9.83 -0.54 1.89
N HIS A 23 10.70 -1.40 2.42
CA HIS A 23 11.37 -1.27 3.72
C HIS A 23 10.46 -1.34 4.96
N LEU A 24 9.16 -1.08 4.85
CA LEU A 24 8.26 -0.89 6.00
C LEU A 24 7.26 -2.04 6.19
N GLY A 25 6.98 -2.82 5.13
CA GLY A 25 6.08 -3.99 5.21
C GLY A 25 6.77 -5.19 5.84
N VAL A 26 7.07 -5.10 7.13
CA VAL A 26 7.76 -6.14 7.94
C VAL A 26 6.76 -6.99 8.74
N PRO A 27 7.15 -8.19 9.22
CA PRO A 27 6.30 -9.08 9.99
C PRO A 27 5.58 -8.42 11.17
N GLU A 28 6.28 -7.60 11.94
CA GLU A 28 5.76 -6.95 13.15
C GLU A 28 4.60 -5.99 12.84
N LEU A 29 4.75 -5.16 11.79
CA LEU A 29 3.69 -4.24 11.38
C LEU A 29 2.51 -5.00 10.76
N ALA A 30 2.78 -5.97 9.89
CA ALA A 30 1.75 -6.77 9.25
C ALA A 30 0.93 -7.55 10.27
N ALA A 31 1.59 -8.19 11.25
CA ALA A 31 0.92 -8.91 12.32
C ALA A 31 0.04 -7.99 13.17
N ALA A 32 0.51 -6.78 13.50
CA ALA A 32 -0.25 -5.81 14.28
C ALA A 32 -1.55 -5.38 13.55
N VAL A 33 -1.49 -5.17 12.22
CA VAL A 33 -2.67 -4.86 11.40
C VAL A 33 -3.64 -6.03 11.38
N SER A 34 -3.14 -7.25 11.22
CA SER A 34 -3.97 -8.46 11.21
C SER A 34 -4.63 -8.72 12.57
N GLU A 35 -3.91 -8.57 13.68
CA GLU A 35 -4.45 -8.69 15.03
C GLU A 35 -5.52 -7.62 15.33
N ALA A 36 -5.36 -6.42 14.80
CA ALA A 36 -6.38 -5.37 14.90
C ALA A 36 -7.62 -5.62 14.01
N GLY A 37 -7.60 -6.68 13.18
CA GLY A 37 -8.73 -7.12 12.36
C GLY A 37 -8.75 -6.59 10.93
N GLY A 38 -7.68 -5.96 10.47
CA GLY A 38 -7.42 -5.63 9.07
C GLY A 38 -6.67 -6.75 8.34
N LEU A 39 -6.15 -6.47 7.15
CA LEU A 39 -5.22 -7.32 6.40
C LEU A 39 -3.82 -6.70 6.44
N GLY A 40 -2.92 -7.23 7.25
CA GLY A 40 -1.51 -6.85 7.25
C GLY A 40 -0.80 -7.36 6.00
N THR A 41 0.27 -6.68 5.58
CA THR A 41 0.98 -7.04 4.35
C THR A 41 2.49 -6.92 4.52
N ILE A 42 3.22 -8.04 4.34
CA ILE A 42 4.68 -8.00 4.22
C ILE A 42 5.10 -7.76 2.78
N ASN A 43 6.28 -7.17 2.56
CA ASN A 43 6.74 -6.80 1.23
C ASN A 43 7.98 -7.61 0.83
N VAL A 44 7.89 -8.35 -0.27
CA VAL A 44 8.96 -9.22 -0.79
C VAL A 44 10.28 -8.48 -1.04
N THR A 45 10.26 -7.19 -1.39
CA THR A 45 11.49 -6.44 -1.67
C THR A 45 12.41 -6.30 -0.46
N ILE A 46 11.90 -6.56 0.75
CA ILE A 46 12.69 -6.59 1.99
C ILE A 46 13.38 -7.96 2.16
N PHE A 47 12.79 -9.01 1.61
CA PHE A 47 13.20 -10.40 1.72
C PHE A 47 13.45 -10.97 0.33
N PRO A 48 14.54 -10.58 -0.35
CA PRO A 48 14.74 -10.88 -1.77
C PRO A 48 15.03 -12.37 -2.02
N GLU A 49 15.62 -13.09 -1.06
CA GLU A 49 15.88 -14.52 -1.20
C GLU A 49 14.65 -15.34 -0.78
N PRO A 50 14.35 -16.46 -1.43
CA PRO A 50 13.21 -17.32 -1.10
C PRO A 50 13.17 -17.74 0.39
N GLU A 51 14.31 -18.10 0.97
CA GLU A 51 14.40 -18.51 2.36
C GLU A 51 14.22 -17.35 3.35
N ASP A 52 14.66 -16.15 3.01
CA ASP A 52 14.40 -14.95 3.82
C ASP A 52 12.91 -14.62 3.82
N LEU A 53 12.26 -14.75 2.66
CA LEU A 53 10.80 -14.59 2.56
C LEU A 53 10.07 -15.66 3.38
N ARG A 54 10.50 -16.91 3.30
CA ARG A 54 9.94 -18.02 4.09
C ARG A 54 10.06 -17.73 5.59
N ALA A 55 11.24 -17.29 6.02
CA ALA A 55 11.48 -16.93 7.43
C ALA A 55 10.56 -15.76 7.86
N ALA A 56 10.39 -14.74 7.02
CA ALA A 56 9.50 -13.60 7.30
C ALA A 56 8.02 -14.03 7.39
N ILE A 57 7.55 -14.91 6.50
CA ILE A 57 6.18 -15.47 6.55
C ILE A 57 5.99 -16.27 7.85
N ARG A 58 6.93 -17.13 8.22
CA ARG A 58 6.88 -17.90 9.46
C ARG A 58 6.91 -17.02 10.70
N ARG A 59 7.76 -15.98 10.68
CA ARG A 59 7.79 -14.97 11.74
C ARG A 59 6.43 -14.27 11.89
N THR A 60 5.79 -13.90 10.79
CA THR A 60 4.44 -13.32 10.83
C THR A 60 3.43 -14.28 11.45
N LYS A 61 3.49 -15.59 11.09
CA LYS A 61 2.62 -16.63 11.66
C LYS A 61 2.86 -16.92 13.15
N GLU A 62 4.06 -16.64 13.66
CA GLU A 62 4.35 -16.66 15.09
C GLU A 62 3.64 -15.52 15.82
N LEU A 63 3.66 -14.32 15.23
CA LEU A 63 3.11 -13.10 15.81
C LEU A 63 1.59 -13.02 15.71
N THR A 64 0.97 -13.65 14.69
CA THR A 64 -0.48 -13.64 14.48
C THR A 64 -0.98 -14.97 13.92
N LYS A 65 -2.23 -15.33 14.27
CA LYS A 65 -2.98 -16.42 13.64
C LYS A 65 -4.06 -15.89 12.69
N LYS A 66 -4.11 -14.58 12.50
CA LYS A 66 -5.06 -13.91 11.60
C LYS A 66 -4.53 -13.88 10.17
N PRO A 67 -5.42 -13.73 9.16
CA PRO A 67 -5.01 -13.60 7.76
C PRO A 67 -4.05 -12.42 7.55
N PHE A 68 -3.04 -12.61 6.70
CA PHE A 68 -2.16 -11.56 6.19
C PHE A 68 -1.81 -11.82 4.73
N ALA A 69 -1.37 -10.78 4.05
CA ALA A 69 -0.95 -10.82 2.65
C ALA A 69 0.58 -10.71 2.50
N VAL A 70 1.05 -11.11 1.32
CA VAL A 70 2.41 -10.83 0.86
C VAL A 70 2.33 -9.99 -0.41
N ASN A 71 3.00 -8.84 -0.43
CA ASN A 71 3.08 -7.97 -1.60
C ASN A 71 4.27 -8.36 -2.48
N LEU A 72 3.97 -8.62 -3.75
CA LEU A 72 4.93 -8.95 -4.79
C LEU A 72 5.01 -7.80 -5.82
N SER A 73 6.12 -7.06 -5.80
CA SER A 73 6.36 -6.02 -6.81
C SER A 73 6.74 -6.64 -8.15
N LEU A 74 6.02 -6.26 -9.21
CA LEU A 74 6.29 -6.67 -10.59
C LEU A 74 7.19 -5.67 -11.34
N ILE A 75 7.73 -4.65 -10.66
CA ILE A 75 8.67 -3.68 -11.25
C ILE A 75 10.04 -4.35 -11.41
N PRO A 76 10.55 -4.55 -12.64
CA PRO A 76 11.79 -5.30 -12.88
C PRO A 76 13.01 -4.71 -12.18
N SER A 77 13.12 -3.38 -12.10
CA SER A 77 14.24 -2.67 -11.44
C SER A 77 14.33 -2.93 -9.92
N LEU A 78 13.23 -3.33 -9.29
CA LEU A 78 13.21 -3.69 -7.87
C LEU A 78 13.61 -5.16 -7.61
N ARG A 79 13.82 -5.95 -8.69
CA ARG A 79 14.05 -7.39 -8.61
C ARG A 79 15.12 -7.86 -9.63
N PRO A 80 16.29 -7.25 -9.73
CA PRO A 80 17.28 -7.65 -10.72
C PRO A 80 17.68 -9.12 -10.49
N GLY A 81 17.49 -9.96 -11.51
CA GLY A 81 17.90 -11.37 -11.48
C GLY A 81 17.10 -12.31 -10.55
N LYS A 82 15.98 -11.87 -10.00
CA LYS A 82 15.15 -12.72 -9.12
C LYS A 82 14.01 -13.38 -9.89
N ASP A 83 13.80 -14.66 -9.62
CA ASP A 83 12.69 -15.44 -10.17
C ASP A 83 11.42 -15.19 -9.35
N LEU A 84 10.41 -14.62 -10.01
CA LEU A 84 9.09 -14.39 -9.43
C LEU A 84 8.40 -15.68 -8.99
N PHE A 85 8.58 -16.75 -9.76
CA PHE A 85 7.91 -18.03 -9.50
C PHE A 85 8.41 -18.64 -8.20
N GLN A 86 9.71 -18.61 -7.93
CA GLN A 86 10.25 -19.08 -6.65
C GLN A 86 9.65 -18.36 -5.44
N GLN A 87 9.44 -17.05 -5.55
CA GLN A 87 8.79 -16.28 -4.49
C GLN A 87 7.30 -16.65 -4.35
N VAL A 88 6.60 -16.85 -5.46
CA VAL A 88 5.21 -17.32 -5.44
C VAL A 88 5.11 -18.72 -4.84
N ASP A 89 6.01 -19.64 -5.21
CA ASP A 89 6.05 -21.00 -4.66
C ASP A 89 6.19 -20.98 -3.13
N VAL A 90 7.09 -20.15 -2.59
CA VAL A 90 7.23 -19.98 -1.13
C VAL A 90 5.92 -19.50 -0.49
N MET A 91 5.22 -18.54 -1.12
CA MET A 91 3.94 -18.03 -0.60
C MET A 91 2.85 -19.11 -0.62
N LEU A 92 2.82 -19.93 -1.67
CA LEU A 92 1.87 -21.06 -1.83
C LEU A 92 2.17 -22.15 -0.80
N GLU A 93 3.41 -22.59 -0.67
CA GLU A 93 3.86 -23.60 0.28
C GLU A 93 3.58 -23.17 1.73
N GLU A 94 3.86 -21.94 2.07
CA GLU A 94 3.59 -21.40 3.41
C GLU A 94 2.10 -21.04 3.59
N GLY A 95 1.25 -21.07 2.58
CA GLY A 95 -0.20 -20.88 2.71
C GLY A 95 -0.58 -19.52 3.29
N VAL A 96 -0.09 -18.43 2.70
CA VAL A 96 -0.51 -17.07 3.07
C VAL A 96 -1.97 -16.83 2.63
N ALA A 97 -2.69 -15.92 3.29
CA ALA A 97 -4.10 -15.69 2.98
C ALA A 97 -4.30 -15.02 1.61
N ALA A 98 -3.39 -14.12 1.24
CA ALA A 98 -3.46 -13.41 -0.05
C ALA A 98 -2.07 -13.05 -0.58
N ILE A 99 -1.98 -12.96 -1.93
CA ILE A 99 -0.85 -12.38 -2.65
C ILE A 99 -1.33 -11.08 -3.30
N GLU A 100 -0.69 -9.95 -2.97
CA GLU A 100 -0.90 -8.67 -3.66
C GLU A 100 0.18 -8.49 -4.73
N THR A 101 -0.21 -8.43 -6.01
CA THR A 101 0.70 -8.05 -7.11
C THR A 101 0.56 -6.56 -7.45
N ALA A 102 1.68 -5.87 -7.73
CA ALA A 102 1.69 -4.44 -8.01
C ALA A 102 2.78 -4.02 -9.00
N GLY A 103 2.58 -2.93 -9.72
CA GLY A 103 3.60 -2.25 -10.53
C GLY A 103 3.51 -2.49 -12.03
N ALA A 104 3.53 -3.74 -12.50
CA ALA A 104 3.41 -4.09 -13.92
C ALA A 104 2.26 -5.08 -14.15
N SER A 105 2.05 -5.47 -15.42
CA SER A 105 1.02 -6.46 -15.76
C SER A 105 1.31 -7.81 -15.09
N PRO A 106 0.33 -8.40 -14.39
CA PRO A 106 0.51 -9.69 -13.72
C PRO A 106 0.34 -10.91 -14.67
N LYS A 107 0.36 -10.70 -15.98
CA LYS A 107 0.07 -11.74 -16.99
C LYS A 107 0.95 -12.98 -16.82
N GLU A 108 2.23 -12.79 -16.49
CA GLU A 108 3.20 -13.87 -16.31
C GLU A 108 2.83 -14.82 -15.17
N LEU A 109 2.20 -14.30 -14.10
CA LEU A 109 1.79 -15.07 -12.93
C LEU A 109 0.32 -15.52 -12.97
N ALA A 110 -0.44 -15.09 -13.98
CA ALA A 110 -1.89 -15.28 -14.01
C ALA A 110 -2.31 -16.75 -13.94
N GLU A 111 -1.58 -17.66 -14.62
CA GLU A 111 -1.88 -19.08 -14.63
C GLU A 111 -1.70 -19.69 -13.23
N VAL A 112 -0.53 -19.50 -12.61
CA VAL A 112 -0.23 -20.07 -11.30
C VAL A 112 -1.13 -19.50 -10.20
N LEU A 113 -1.39 -18.19 -10.22
CA LEU A 113 -2.27 -17.56 -9.22
C LEU A 113 -3.73 -17.97 -9.39
N SER A 114 -4.22 -18.08 -10.63
CA SER A 114 -5.59 -18.52 -10.90
C SER A 114 -5.80 -19.99 -10.57
N ALA A 115 -4.82 -20.86 -10.79
CA ALA A 115 -4.89 -22.28 -10.42
C ALA A 115 -5.01 -22.49 -8.90
N ASN A 116 -4.54 -21.53 -8.08
CA ASN A 116 -4.52 -21.61 -6.62
C ASN A 116 -5.63 -20.81 -5.92
N LYS A 117 -6.64 -20.32 -6.63
CA LYS A 117 -7.77 -19.49 -6.09
C LYS A 117 -8.49 -20.10 -4.89
N GLY A 118 -8.55 -21.42 -4.78
CA GLY A 118 -9.18 -22.11 -3.67
C GLY A 118 -8.41 -21.99 -2.33
N HIS A 119 -7.12 -21.72 -2.40
CA HIS A 119 -6.20 -21.74 -1.28
C HIS A 119 -5.70 -20.33 -0.91
N ILE A 120 -5.42 -19.50 -1.91
CA ILE A 120 -4.89 -18.14 -1.74
C ILE A 120 -5.74 -17.15 -2.55
N LYS A 121 -5.97 -15.96 -2.01
CA LYS A 121 -6.63 -14.87 -2.74
C LYS A 121 -5.61 -14.03 -3.48
N TRP A 122 -5.92 -13.70 -4.73
CA TRP A 122 -5.09 -12.83 -5.53
C TRP A 122 -5.67 -11.42 -5.59
N ILE A 123 -4.92 -10.45 -5.05
CA ILE A 123 -5.21 -9.01 -5.11
C ILE A 123 -4.26 -8.38 -6.14
N HIS A 124 -4.77 -7.59 -7.09
CA HIS A 124 -3.91 -6.82 -7.98
C HIS A 124 -4.08 -5.32 -7.76
N LYS A 125 -2.98 -4.61 -7.55
CA LYS A 125 -2.99 -3.15 -7.46
C LYS A 125 -2.82 -2.52 -8.83
N ALA A 126 -3.90 -1.93 -9.35
CA ALA A 126 -4.00 -1.26 -10.63
C ALA A 126 -3.95 0.27 -10.46
N ALA A 127 -3.42 0.96 -11.45
CA ALA A 127 -3.26 2.41 -11.46
C ALA A 127 -4.25 3.13 -12.40
N CYS A 128 -5.08 2.39 -13.15
CA CYS A 128 -6.16 2.91 -13.98
C CYS A 128 -7.20 1.81 -14.26
N VAL A 129 -8.39 2.20 -14.70
CA VAL A 129 -9.50 1.28 -15.00
C VAL A 129 -9.11 0.20 -16.03
N LYS A 130 -8.35 0.57 -17.06
CA LYS A 130 -7.87 -0.38 -18.07
C LYS A 130 -7.02 -1.50 -17.46
N HIS A 131 -6.12 -1.16 -16.53
CA HIS A 131 -5.28 -2.15 -15.84
C HIS A 131 -6.11 -3.00 -14.88
N ALA A 132 -7.08 -2.40 -14.19
CA ALA A 132 -8.02 -3.08 -13.32
C ALA A 132 -8.84 -4.15 -14.08
N LYS A 133 -9.45 -3.79 -15.21
CA LYS A 133 -10.14 -4.73 -16.12
C LYS A 133 -9.22 -5.86 -16.59
N LYS A 134 -7.97 -5.54 -16.91
CA LYS A 134 -7.00 -6.55 -17.33
C LYS A 134 -6.70 -7.53 -16.20
N ALA A 135 -6.52 -7.06 -14.97
CA ALA A 135 -6.29 -7.93 -13.82
C ALA A 135 -7.48 -8.84 -13.54
N GLU A 136 -8.72 -8.32 -13.59
CA GLU A 136 -9.94 -9.12 -13.48
C GLU A 136 -9.99 -10.20 -14.57
N SER A 137 -9.74 -9.85 -15.83
CA SER A 137 -9.73 -10.80 -16.96
C SER A 137 -8.66 -11.88 -16.85
N LEU A 138 -7.60 -11.64 -16.09
CA LEU A 138 -6.54 -12.61 -15.79
C LEU A 138 -6.85 -13.44 -14.54
N GLY A 139 -7.94 -13.13 -13.84
CA GLY A 139 -8.42 -13.93 -12.74
C GLY A 139 -8.14 -13.39 -11.36
N ALA A 140 -7.77 -12.14 -11.17
CA ALA A 140 -7.66 -11.55 -9.83
C ALA A 140 -9.00 -11.67 -9.06
N ASP A 141 -8.92 -11.99 -7.76
CA ASP A 141 -10.08 -12.09 -6.88
C ASP A 141 -10.55 -10.72 -6.37
N LEU A 142 -9.61 -9.79 -6.20
CA LEU A 142 -9.84 -8.41 -5.80
C LEU A 142 -8.91 -7.47 -6.57
N VAL A 143 -9.32 -6.23 -6.75
CA VAL A 143 -8.50 -5.19 -7.36
C VAL A 143 -8.39 -3.99 -6.43
N THR A 144 -7.17 -3.57 -6.13
CA THR A 144 -6.90 -2.27 -5.52
C THR A 144 -6.76 -1.23 -6.62
N ILE A 145 -7.56 -0.17 -6.60
CA ILE A 145 -7.39 0.97 -7.50
C ILE A 145 -6.64 2.11 -6.78
N ALA A 146 -5.50 2.50 -7.36
CA ALA A 146 -4.61 3.50 -6.78
C ALA A 146 -4.79 4.86 -7.45
N GLY A 147 -5.37 5.82 -6.75
CA GLY A 147 -5.52 7.20 -7.23
C GLY A 147 -4.22 7.99 -7.18
N PHE A 148 -4.25 9.21 -7.71
CA PHE A 148 -3.06 10.08 -7.76
C PHE A 148 -2.50 10.44 -6.38
N GLU A 149 -3.31 10.35 -5.33
CA GLU A 149 -2.92 10.65 -3.93
C GLU A 149 -2.10 9.53 -3.27
N VAL A 150 -1.84 8.40 -3.95
CA VAL A 150 -0.99 7.35 -3.38
C VAL A 150 0.45 7.82 -3.19
N ALA A 151 1.07 7.32 -2.15
CA ALA A 151 2.52 7.36 -2.00
C ALA A 151 3.21 6.38 -2.97
N GLY A 152 4.46 6.62 -3.31
CA GLY A 152 5.18 5.80 -4.28
C GLY A 152 4.76 6.14 -5.71
N HIS A 153 4.40 5.15 -6.52
CA HIS A 153 4.22 5.30 -7.97
C HIS A 153 2.73 5.52 -8.37
N PRO A 154 2.23 6.76 -8.37
CA PRO A 154 0.94 7.07 -8.98
C PRO A 154 1.02 6.95 -10.51
N TYR A 155 -0.14 6.87 -11.16
CA TYR A 155 -0.16 6.78 -12.63
C TYR A 155 -0.03 8.14 -13.29
N LYS A 156 0.54 8.14 -14.50
CA LYS A 156 0.87 9.36 -15.28
C LYS A 156 -0.34 10.21 -15.66
N ASP A 157 -1.55 9.64 -15.69
CA ASP A 157 -2.78 10.33 -16.04
C ASP A 157 -3.32 11.21 -14.89
N GLU A 158 -2.72 11.12 -13.71
CA GLU A 158 -2.96 11.97 -12.51
C GLU A 158 -4.42 12.02 -12.05
N VAL A 159 -5.17 10.93 -12.28
CA VAL A 159 -6.58 10.86 -11.88
C VAL A 159 -6.70 10.55 -10.38
N GLY A 160 -7.48 11.35 -9.67
CA GLY A 160 -7.68 11.21 -8.22
C GLY A 160 -8.49 9.98 -7.81
N THR A 161 -8.32 9.61 -6.54
CA THR A 161 -8.94 8.40 -5.93
C THR A 161 -10.45 8.40 -6.05
N VAL A 162 -11.12 9.53 -5.87
CA VAL A 162 -12.60 9.63 -5.95
C VAL A 162 -13.11 9.20 -7.32
N VAL A 163 -12.51 9.73 -8.40
CA VAL A 163 -12.93 9.41 -9.77
C VAL A 163 -12.61 7.97 -10.12
N LEU A 164 -11.38 7.52 -9.83
CA LEU A 164 -10.95 6.15 -10.15
C LEU A 164 -11.75 5.10 -9.38
N SER A 165 -12.02 5.31 -8.09
CA SER A 165 -12.80 4.39 -7.27
C SER A 165 -14.22 4.23 -7.81
N ASN A 166 -14.90 5.35 -8.11
CA ASN A 166 -16.26 5.35 -8.65
C ASN A 166 -16.34 4.66 -10.03
N LEU A 167 -15.41 4.97 -10.92
CA LEU A 167 -15.39 4.34 -12.25
C LEU A 167 -15.06 2.85 -12.15
N THR A 168 -14.03 2.48 -11.39
CA THR A 168 -13.57 1.09 -11.32
C THR A 168 -14.63 0.19 -10.68
N SER A 169 -15.29 0.63 -9.60
CA SER A 169 -16.33 -0.15 -8.93
C SER A 169 -17.58 -0.40 -9.79
N ARG A 170 -17.83 0.44 -10.80
CA ARG A 170 -18.92 0.25 -11.77
C ARG A 170 -18.57 -0.69 -12.92
N GLU A 171 -17.27 -0.78 -13.23
CA GLU A 171 -16.76 -1.47 -14.41
C GLU A 171 -16.30 -2.90 -14.12
N LEU A 172 -16.00 -3.23 -12.85
CA LEU A 172 -15.54 -4.53 -12.42
C LEU A 172 -16.63 -5.32 -11.69
N HIS A 173 -16.56 -6.65 -11.80
CA HIS A 173 -17.43 -7.58 -11.08
C HIS A 173 -16.76 -8.08 -9.78
N VAL A 174 -15.41 -8.06 -9.73
CA VAL A 174 -14.66 -8.38 -8.51
C VAL A 174 -14.63 -7.19 -7.55
N PRO A 175 -14.51 -7.42 -6.22
CA PRO A 175 -14.42 -6.34 -5.26
C PRO A 175 -13.26 -5.38 -5.54
N VAL A 176 -13.54 -4.08 -5.45
CA VAL A 176 -12.58 -3.00 -5.63
C VAL A 176 -12.20 -2.40 -4.28
N LEU A 177 -10.92 -2.17 -4.04
CA LEU A 177 -10.38 -1.50 -2.86
C LEU A 177 -9.83 -0.14 -3.26
N ALA A 178 -10.15 0.91 -2.52
CA ALA A 178 -9.64 2.26 -2.79
C ALA A 178 -8.29 2.49 -2.10
N ALA A 179 -7.31 3.06 -2.82
CA ALA A 179 -6.01 3.45 -2.28
C ALA A 179 -5.65 4.90 -2.67
N GLY A 180 -5.10 5.64 -1.71
CA GLY A 180 -4.69 7.04 -1.88
C GLY A 180 -5.62 8.02 -1.19
N GLY A 181 -5.06 8.96 -0.41
CA GLY A 181 -5.81 10.01 0.27
C GLY A 181 -6.63 9.55 1.48
N ILE A 182 -6.54 8.31 1.91
CA ILE A 182 -7.37 7.72 2.97
C ILE A 182 -6.51 7.46 4.23
N ALA A 183 -6.97 7.96 5.40
CA ALA A 183 -6.29 7.77 6.68
C ALA A 183 -7.24 7.63 7.89
N ASP A 184 -8.56 7.78 7.68
CA ASP A 184 -9.56 7.88 8.74
C ASP A 184 -10.88 7.18 8.38
N GLY A 185 -11.84 7.20 9.31
CA GLY A 185 -13.15 6.57 9.14
C GLY A 185 -14.04 7.27 8.11
N ARG A 186 -13.85 8.59 7.90
CA ARG A 186 -14.59 9.33 6.85
C ARG A 186 -14.14 8.90 5.46
N GLY A 187 -12.83 8.74 5.27
CA GLY A 187 -12.26 8.20 4.05
C GLY A 187 -12.72 6.78 3.76
N LEU A 188 -12.84 5.93 4.79
CA LEU A 188 -13.41 4.58 4.66
C LEU A 188 -14.88 4.64 4.18
N VAL A 189 -15.72 5.46 4.83
CA VAL A 189 -17.14 5.60 4.42
C VAL A 189 -17.28 6.17 3.01
N ALA A 190 -16.43 7.16 2.65
CA ALA A 190 -16.41 7.73 1.30
C ALA A 190 -16.07 6.67 0.25
N ALA A 191 -15.05 5.83 0.49
CA ALA A 191 -14.69 4.75 -0.42
C ALA A 191 -15.83 3.73 -0.60
N LEU A 192 -16.50 3.36 0.49
CA LEU A 192 -17.67 2.46 0.44
C LEU A 192 -18.83 3.10 -0.34
N ALA A 193 -19.09 4.40 -0.15
CA ALA A 193 -20.12 5.14 -0.87
C ALA A 193 -19.84 5.23 -2.39
N LEU A 194 -18.57 5.18 -2.80
CA LEU A 194 -18.15 5.12 -4.20
C LEU A 194 -18.25 3.71 -4.80
N GLY A 195 -18.71 2.71 -4.03
CA GLY A 195 -18.86 1.33 -4.46
C GLY A 195 -17.66 0.44 -4.21
N CYS A 196 -16.63 0.92 -3.52
CA CYS A 196 -15.51 0.06 -3.08
C CYS A 196 -15.93 -0.84 -1.91
N GLU A 197 -15.23 -1.95 -1.76
CA GLU A 197 -15.46 -2.94 -0.71
C GLU A 197 -14.46 -2.84 0.46
N GLY A 198 -13.57 -1.85 0.41
CA GLY A 198 -12.58 -1.57 1.44
C GLY A 198 -11.54 -0.56 0.99
N VAL A 199 -10.55 -0.33 1.86
CA VAL A 199 -9.48 0.64 1.66
C VAL A 199 -8.11 0.03 1.86
N VAL A 200 -7.12 0.58 1.13
CA VAL A 200 -5.71 0.23 1.29
C VAL A 200 -4.94 1.48 1.71
N MET A 201 -4.26 1.42 2.85
CA MET A 201 -3.54 2.54 3.43
C MET A 201 -2.06 2.24 3.59
N GLY A 202 -1.20 3.23 3.33
CA GLY A 202 0.23 3.20 3.62
C GLY A 202 0.58 4.22 4.70
N THR A 203 0.51 5.50 4.36
CA THR A 203 0.99 6.64 5.16
C THR A 203 0.47 6.62 6.60
N ARG A 204 -0.81 6.27 6.84
CA ARG A 204 -1.37 6.19 8.20
C ARG A 204 -0.67 5.11 9.06
N PHE A 205 -0.38 3.95 8.49
CA PHE A 205 0.31 2.88 9.22
C PHE A 205 1.81 3.15 9.43
N VAL A 206 2.44 3.98 8.59
CA VAL A 206 3.81 4.46 8.81
C VAL A 206 3.90 5.27 10.11
N ALA A 207 2.89 6.10 10.40
CA ALA A 207 2.78 6.85 11.65
C ALA A 207 2.11 6.01 12.75
N SER A 208 2.60 4.80 13.01
CA SER A 208 2.17 3.93 14.11
C SER A 208 3.34 3.60 15.03
N ARG A 209 3.03 3.11 16.24
CA ARG A 209 4.07 2.66 17.19
C ARG A 209 4.83 1.45 16.66
N GLU A 210 4.15 0.54 15.96
CA GLU A 210 4.70 -0.71 15.45
C GLU A 210 5.55 -0.54 14.18
N CYS A 211 5.44 0.58 13.46
CA CYS A 211 6.36 0.88 12.38
C CYS A 211 7.76 1.19 12.96
N TRP A 212 8.78 0.48 12.49
CA TRP A 212 10.13 0.49 13.06
C TRP A 212 10.95 1.76 12.81
N ILE A 213 10.47 2.68 11.97
CA ILE A 213 11.22 3.89 11.59
C ILE A 213 11.56 4.77 12.80
N HIS A 214 12.65 5.50 12.69
CA HIS A 214 13.13 6.38 13.75
C HIS A 214 12.07 7.41 14.17
N LYS A 215 12.04 7.76 15.46
CA LYS A 215 11.06 8.69 16.05
C LYS A 215 11.00 10.07 15.40
N ASN A 216 12.12 10.54 14.79
CA ASN A 216 12.16 11.84 14.09
C ASN A 216 11.19 11.84 12.89
N PHE A 217 11.08 10.72 12.14
CA PHE A 217 10.11 10.61 11.06
C PHE A 217 8.68 10.67 11.57
N LYS A 218 8.39 9.96 12.66
CA LYS A 218 7.05 9.98 13.26
C LYS A 218 6.67 11.37 13.74
N LYS A 219 7.62 12.09 14.35
CA LYS A 219 7.43 13.49 14.74
C LYS A 219 7.16 14.37 13.52
N TRP A 220 8.02 14.28 12.48
CA TRP A 220 7.83 15.03 11.24
C TRP A 220 6.46 14.75 10.60
N MET A 221 6.00 13.49 10.58
CA MET A 221 4.70 13.12 10.03
C MET A 221 3.52 13.76 10.76
N VAL A 222 3.63 13.98 12.07
CA VAL A 222 2.60 14.65 12.88
C VAL A 222 2.60 16.16 12.66
N ASP A 223 3.77 16.74 12.41
CA ASP A 223 3.94 18.19 12.17
C ASP A 223 3.65 18.60 10.71
N ALA A 224 3.61 17.63 9.77
CA ALA A 224 3.46 17.87 8.34
C ALA A 224 2.00 18.09 7.91
N CYS A 225 1.82 18.79 6.77
CA CYS A 225 0.52 19.01 6.15
C CYS A 225 0.38 18.27 4.81
N GLU A 226 -0.80 18.32 4.21
CA GLU A 226 -1.13 17.67 2.93
C GLU A 226 -0.25 18.15 1.75
N ALA A 227 0.34 19.35 1.85
CA ALA A 227 1.23 19.92 0.84
C ALA A 227 2.70 19.49 1.00
N ASP A 228 3.06 18.78 2.08
CA ASP A 228 4.43 18.33 2.34
C ASP A 228 4.79 17.06 1.55
N THR A 229 4.18 16.88 0.39
CA THR A 229 4.54 15.84 -0.57
C THR A 229 4.78 16.43 -1.96
N THR A 230 5.62 15.77 -2.75
CA THR A 230 5.91 16.18 -4.13
C THR A 230 6.03 14.97 -5.06
N ILE A 231 6.00 15.22 -6.37
CA ILE A 231 6.22 14.20 -7.40
C ILE A 231 7.60 14.40 -8.02
N CYS A 232 8.44 13.38 -7.96
CA CYS A 232 9.74 13.30 -8.60
C CYS A 232 9.77 12.24 -9.70
N GLN A 233 10.87 12.18 -10.45
CA GLN A 233 11.19 11.15 -11.46
C GLN A 233 10.25 11.16 -12.68
N ARG A 234 9.66 12.32 -12.99
CA ARG A 234 8.80 12.48 -14.20
C ARG A 234 9.61 12.36 -15.48
N THR A 235 10.82 12.91 -15.52
CA THR A 235 11.69 12.96 -16.70
C THR A 235 12.16 11.58 -17.15
N ILE A 236 12.24 10.65 -16.23
CA ILE A 236 12.65 9.25 -16.50
C ILE A 236 11.46 8.26 -16.56
N ASN A 237 10.22 8.77 -16.70
CA ASN A 237 8.99 7.96 -16.75
C ASN A 237 8.82 6.99 -15.55
N ASN A 238 9.33 7.36 -14.39
CA ASN A 238 9.23 6.60 -13.15
C ASN A 238 8.63 7.45 -12.03
N MET A 239 7.58 8.17 -12.34
CA MET A 239 6.93 9.12 -11.43
C MET A 239 6.70 8.53 -10.04
N VAL A 240 7.16 9.23 -9.01
CA VAL A 240 7.03 8.80 -7.61
C VAL A 240 6.61 9.95 -6.71
N ARG A 241 5.60 9.71 -5.86
CA ARG A 241 5.20 10.65 -4.81
C ARG A 241 5.96 10.36 -3.52
N VAL A 242 6.61 11.39 -3.00
CA VAL A 242 7.47 11.33 -1.82
C VAL A 242 7.27 12.55 -0.93
N SER A 243 7.85 12.52 0.28
CA SER A 243 7.99 13.70 1.14
C SER A 243 8.69 14.84 0.41
N ASN A 244 8.23 16.08 0.60
CA ASN A 244 8.82 17.30 0.02
C ASN A 244 10.01 17.80 0.87
N ASN A 245 11.03 16.96 1.03
CA ASN A 245 12.23 17.21 1.83
C ASN A 245 13.43 17.65 0.97
N ALA A 246 14.61 17.82 1.56
CA ALA A 246 15.81 18.25 0.85
C ALA A 246 16.23 17.27 -0.25
N ALA A 247 16.12 15.95 -0.03
CA ALA A 247 16.43 14.94 -1.05
C ALA A 247 15.49 15.03 -2.26
N ALA A 248 14.19 15.22 -2.05
CA ALA A 248 13.22 15.39 -3.13
C ALA A 248 13.47 16.67 -3.93
N LYS A 249 13.77 17.78 -3.25
CA LYS A 249 14.12 19.05 -3.91
C LYS A 249 15.39 18.92 -4.76
N LYS A 250 16.40 18.23 -4.24
CA LYS A 250 17.62 17.94 -5.00
C LYS A 250 17.34 17.05 -6.22
N CYS A 251 16.47 16.04 -6.09
CA CYS A 251 16.04 15.22 -7.22
C CYS A 251 15.38 16.07 -8.31
N LEU A 252 14.44 16.94 -7.95
CA LEU A 252 13.76 17.85 -8.89
C LEU A 252 14.72 18.82 -9.58
N GLU A 253 15.70 19.36 -8.84
CA GLU A 253 16.76 20.19 -9.41
C GLU A 253 17.57 19.43 -10.45
N MET A 254 18.04 18.23 -10.13
CA MET A 254 18.78 17.36 -11.04
C MET A 254 17.93 17.01 -12.30
N GLU A 255 16.65 16.70 -12.13
CA GLU A 255 15.70 16.46 -13.24
C GLU A 255 15.58 17.68 -14.15
N SER A 256 15.51 18.90 -13.60
CA SER A 256 15.44 20.15 -14.38
C SER A 256 16.69 20.40 -15.22
N GLN A 257 17.82 19.84 -14.81
CA GLN A 257 19.11 19.89 -15.51
C GLN A 257 19.31 18.72 -16.49
N GLY A 258 18.30 17.85 -16.66
CA GLY A 258 18.35 16.71 -17.58
C GLY A 258 19.13 15.51 -17.06
N ALA A 259 19.23 15.32 -15.74
CA ALA A 259 19.94 14.19 -15.13
C ALA A 259 19.37 12.84 -15.60
N THR A 260 20.29 11.91 -15.89
CA THR A 260 19.96 10.52 -16.22
C THR A 260 19.57 9.73 -14.98
N LEU A 261 18.95 8.55 -15.17
CA LEU A 261 18.64 7.64 -14.06
C LEU A 261 19.88 7.32 -13.22
N GLU A 262 21.03 7.07 -13.86
CA GLU A 262 22.28 6.76 -13.17
C GLU A 262 22.72 7.90 -12.24
N GLN A 263 22.65 9.14 -12.71
CA GLN A 263 22.97 10.32 -11.91
C GLN A 263 21.99 10.49 -10.74
N LEU A 264 20.69 10.29 -10.99
CA LEU A 264 19.66 10.36 -9.96
C LEU A 264 19.81 9.30 -8.87
N MET A 265 20.43 8.13 -9.16
CA MET A 265 20.64 7.05 -8.18
C MET A 265 21.38 7.50 -6.93
N SER A 266 22.18 8.56 -7.01
CA SER A 266 22.85 9.18 -5.85
C SER A 266 21.88 9.80 -4.82
N VAL A 267 20.61 10.01 -5.19
CA VAL A 267 19.56 10.60 -4.34
C VAL A 267 18.40 9.64 -4.15
N ILE A 268 17.99 8.91 -5.22
CA ILE A 268 16.76 8.11 -5.22
C ILE A 268 16.95 6.66 -4.77
N SER A 269 18.20 6.22 -4.51
CA SER A 269 18.48 4.83 -4.14
C SER A 269 17.73 4.42 -2.85
N GLY A 270 16.98 3.31 -2.91
CA GLY A 270 16.29 2.76 -1.75
C GLY A 270 17.21 2.44 -0.57
N ARG A 271 18.52 2.17 -0.82
CA ARG A 271 19.53 1.96 0.24
C ARG A 271 19.72 3.23 1.08
N ILE A 272 19.75 4.39 0.42
CA ILE A 272 19.86 5.70 1.08
C ILE A 272 18.61 5.93 1.94
N GLY A 273 17.45 5.72 1.39
CA GLY A 273 16.18 5.86 2.13
C GLY A 273 16.10 4.93 3.35
N LYS A 274 16.54 3.67 3.22
CA LYS A 274 16.58 2.74 4.36
C LYS A 274 17.50 3.24 5.48
N ALA A 275 18.73 3.64 5.15
CA ALA A 275 19.68 4.17 6.13
C ALA A 275 19.13 5.42 6.83
N ALA A 276 18.45 6.30 6.09
CA ALA A 276 17.84 7.49 6.65
C ALA A 276 16.68 7.14 7.60
N TYR A 277 15.84 6.16 7.27
CA TYR A 277 14.81 5.65 8.20
C TYR A 277 15.41 5.13 9.51
N GLU A 278 16.58 4.48 9.46
CA GLU A 278 17.27 3.91 10.63
C GLU A 278 17.87 5.00 11.53
N ASN A 279 18.52 6.00 10.94
CA ASN A 279 19.26 7.04 11.67
C ASN A 279 18.41 8.29 12.00
N GLY A 280 17.21 8.40 11.44
CA GLY A 280 16.31 9.52 11.68
C GLY A 280 16.57 10.79 10.88
N ASP A 281 17.33 10.68 9.78
CA ASP A 281 17.59 11.78 8.86
C ASP A 281 16.42 11.98 7.89
N ILE A 282 15.51 12.88 8.24
CA ILE A 282 14.31 13.19 7.46
C ILE A 282 14.60 13.84 6.10
N ASP A 283 15.82 14.32 5.87
CA ASP A 283 16.29 14.95 4.64
C ASP A 283 17.24 14.05 3.82
N GLY A 284 17.69 12.95 4.42
CA GLY A 284 18.73 12.08 3.86
C GLY A 284 18.26 11.11 2.78
N GLY A 285 16.97 11.05 2.46
CA GLY A 285 16.44 10.13 1.44
C GLY A 285 15.05 10.51 0.96
N MET A 286 14.55 9.79 -0.05
CA MET A 286 13.20 9.97 -0.58
C MET A 286 12.24 8.96 0.05
N PHE A 287 11.18 9.45 0.68
CA PHE A 287 10.24 8.64 1.45
C PHE A 287 8.85 8.67 0.80
N GLY A 288 8.30 7.50 0.48
CA GLY A 288 6.96 7.36 -0.08
C GLY A 288 5.89 7.77 0.94
N ILE A 289 5.44 9.01 0.88
CA ILE A 289 4.39 9.59 1.74
C ILE A 289 3.35 10.26 0.85
N GLY A 290 2.06 10.00 1.10
CA GLY A 290 0.95 10.60 0.37
C GLY A 290 0.34 11.81 1.09
N PRO A 291 -0.50 12.62 0.40
CA PRO A 291 -1.17 13.80 0.98
C PRO A 291 -2.07 13.49 2.18
N ALA A 292 -2.44 12.22 2.36
CA ALA A 292 -3.13 11.77 3.58
C ALA A 292 -2.34 12.07 4.87
N ILE A 293 -1.07 12.47 4.78
CA ILE A 293 -0.26 12.93 5.92
C ILE A 293 -0.92 14.10 6.64
N GLY A 294 -1.61 15.00 5.92
CA GLY A 294 -2.36 16.11 6.52
C GLY A 294 -3.55 15.70 7.41
N LEU A 295 -3.92 14.41 7.40
CA LEU A 295 -4.94 13.84 8.30
C LEU A 295 -4.32 13.13 9.52
N ILE A 296 -2.99 13.18 9.68
CA ILE A 296 -2.25 12.41 10.70
C ILE A 296 -1.67 13.36 11.73
N HIS A 297 -2.23 13.33 12.94
CA HIS A 297 -1.86 14.25 14.03
C HIS A 297 -1.33 13.54 15.28
N ASP A 298 -1.12 12.21 15.18
CA ASP A 298 -0.68 11.37 16.29
C ASP A 298 0.09 10.11 15.81
N VAL A 299 0.70 9.41 16.76
CA VAL A 299 1.43 8.15 16.54
C VAL A 299 0.90 7.08 17.51
N PRO A 300 -0.34 6.60 17.32
CA PRO A 300 -0.93 5.56 18.15
C PRO A 300 -0.44 4.17 17.76
N SER A 301 -0.91 3.14 18.47
CA SER A 301 -0.77 1.75 18.00
C SER A 301 -1.65 1.49 16.77
N VAL A 302 -1.29 0.50 15.99
CA VAL A 302 -2.11 0.02 14.85
C VAL A 302 -3.53 -0.33 15.29
N LYS A 303 -3.67 -0.92 16.50
CA LYS A 303 -4.98 -1.23 17.06
C LYS A 303 -5.82 0.03 17.30
N GLU A 304 -5.23 1.06 17.92
CA GLU A 304 -5.90 2.34 18.14
C GLU A 304 -6.27 3.04 16.81
N ILE A 305 -5.43 2.92 15.78
CA ILE A 305 -5.74 3.43 14.42
C ILE A 305 -7.00 2.75 13.87
N ILE A 306 -7.03 1.42 13.83
CA ILE A 306 -8.14 0.67 13.24
C ILE A 306 -9.42 0.83 14.07
N ASP A 307 -9.34 0.75 15.40
CA ASP A 307 -10.49 0.95 16.28
C ASP A 307 -11.07 2.37 16.12
N GLY A 308 -10.20 3.40 16.08
CA GLY A 308 -10.59 4.80 15.86
C GLY A 308 -11.27 5.00 14.49
N MET A 309 -10.70 4.44 13.42
CA MET A 309 -11.31 4.49 12.08
C MET A 309 -12.70 3.85 12.04
N VAL A 310 -12.86 2.69 12.67
CA VAL A 310 -14.16 2.00 12.71
C VAL A 310 -15.18 2.81 13.50
N ALA A 311 -14.80 3.35 14.65
CA ALA A 311 -15.67 4.19 15.45
C ALA A 311 -16.09 5.48 14.71
N GLU A 312 -15.15 6.14 14.02
CA GLU A 312 -15.45 7.33 13.22
C GLU A 312 -16.31 6.99 11.99
N ALA A 313 -16.11 5.83 11.37
CA ALA A 313 -16.98 5.36 10.28
C ALA A 313 -18.42 5.17 10.76
N ASP A 314 -18.65 4.54 11.91
CA ASP A 314 -19.99 4.37 12.49
C ASP A 314 -20.64 5.73 12.83
N GLN A 315 -19.89 6.69 13.37
CA GLN A 315 -20.35 8.06 13.61
C GLN A 315 -20.71 8.79 12.30
N THR A 316 -19.87 8.63 11.27
CA THR A 316 -20.09 9.23 9.96
C THR A 316 -21.36 8.69 9.30
N LEU A 317 -21.58 7.38 9.33
CA LEU A 317 -22.81 6.74 8.84
C LEU A 317 -24.04 7.22 9.61
N THR A 318 -23.96 7.35 10.93
CA THR A 318 -25.04 7.87 11.75
C THR A 318 -25.40 9.30 11.35
N ARG A 319 -24.38 10.16 11.17
CA ARG A 319 -24.57 11.55 10.70
C ARG A 319 -25.22 11.61 9.31
N LEU A 320 -24.75 10.80 8.36
CA LEU A 320 -25.31 10.76 7.00
C LEU A 320 -26.77 10.30 7.00
N ASN A 321 -27.11 9.27 7.78
CA ASN A 321 -28.49 8.80 7.92
C ASN A 321 -29.42 9.86 8.53
N ALA A 322 -28.91 10.74 9.38
CA ALA A 322 -29.68 11.83 9.95
C ALA A 322 -30.01 12.96 8.95
N LEU A 323 -29.26 13.08 7.84
CA LEU A 323 -29.53 14.05 6.77
C LEU A 323 -30.77 13.68 5.92
N ASN A 324 -31.24 12.45 5.99
CA ASN A 324 -32.40 11.97 5.25
C ASN A 324 -33.69 12.06 6.05
N ARG A 325 -33.69 12.70 7.21
CA ARG A 325 -34.86 12.97 8.08
C ARG A 325 -35.20 14.46 8.03
#